data_b4780b78bdcff8722c40ae0053a68e63
#
_entry.id   b4780b78bdcff8722c40ae0053a68e63
#
_cell.length_a   1.000
_cell.length_b   1.000
_cell.length_c   1.000
_cell.angle_alpha   90.00
_cell.angle_beta   90.00
_cell.angle_gamma   90.00
#
_symmetry.space_group_name_H-M   'P 1'
#
loop_
_entity.id
_entity.type
_entity.pdbx_description
1 polymer ?
#
loop_
_entity_poly.entity_id
_entity_poly.type
_entity_poly.pdbx_seq_one_letter_code
_entity_poly.pdbx_strand_id
1 'polypeptide(L)'
;MPIHVSTRLLFGWSDWPRRFLAAAAWICGARVRVTGKRLRPHTLLVCNHTSWLDIPVLGGATGCAFVSKAELGHPLVHWMADQDGTLYIRRNDRRGSAGQAQAIAEKLREPQPLALFPEGTTGPGTEMLPFRSTLFEAVAPTPPRVEVRPVAIDYGSASPELGWHDEPGKENVLRILGRGRTVPVTIRILDPLEPMSDRKALAKAARDKIEAALSSSPRHPRV
;
A
#
# COMPACT_ATOMS: atom_id res chain seq x y z
N MET A 1 14.71 15.98 -8.89
CA MET A 1 15.72 14.92 -8.75
C MET A 1 17.01 15.39 -8.10
N PRO A 2 17.77 16.38 -8.58
CA PRO A 2 18.97 16.85 -7.86
C PRO A 2 18.65 17.21 -6.39
N ILE A 3 17.52 17.86 -6.15
CA ILE A 3 17.07 18.27 -4.80
C ILE A 3 16.87 17.07 -3.84
N HIS A 4 16.30 15.94 -4.31
CA HIS A 4 16.16 14.75 -3.48
C HIS A 4 17.52 14.19 -3.06
N VAL A 5 18.45 14.04 -4.01
CA VAL A 5 19.82 13.55 -3.76
C VAL A 5 20.54 14.51 -2.81
N SER A 6 20.46 15.81 -3.06
CA SER A 6 21.09 16.82 -2.22
C SER A 6 20.53 16.84 -0.80
N THR A 7 19.20 16.78 -0.63
CA THR A 7 18.59 16.73 0.71
C THR A 7 18.92 15.44 1.46
N ARG A 8 18.97 14.30 0.78
CA ARG A 8 19.35 13.03 1.38
C ARG A 8 20.82 13.01 1.81
N LEU A 9 21.72 13.60 1.00
CA LEU A 9 23.13 13.72 1.33
C LEU A 9 23.40 14.68 2.49
N LEU A 10 22.66 15.81 2.55
CA LEU A 10 22.87 16.85 3.56
C LEU A 10 22.17 16.55 4.90
N PHE A 11 21.01 15.92 4.88
CA PHE A 11 20.15 15.76 6.06
C PHE A 11 19.85 14.29 6.40
N GLY A 12 20.35 13.32 5.64
CA GLY A 12 20.13 11.88 5.87
C GLY A 12 18.71 11.40 5.55
N TRP A 13 17.77 12.30 5.22
CA TRP A 13 16.38 11.99 4.87
C TRP A 13 15.85 12.94 3.79
N SER A 14 14.77 12.56 3.12
CA SER A 14 14.14 13.40 2.11
C SER A 14 12.63 13.14 2.04
N ASP A 15 11.84 14.20 2.10
CA ASP A 15 10.37 14.15 1.96
C ASP A 15 9.92 14.25 0.48
N TRP A 16 10.87 14.30 -0.45
CA TRP A 16 10.58 14.45 -1.88
C TRP A 16 9.82 13.28 -2.49
N PRO A 17 10.15 12.00 -2.21
CA PRO A 17 9.38 10.87 -2.72
C PRO A 17 7.90 10.96 -2.31
N ARG A 18 7.64 11.21 -1.04
CA ARG A 18 6.28 11.40 -0.53
C ARG A 18 5.54 12.55 -1.23
N ARG A 19 6.19 13.72 -1.38
CA ARG A 19 5.60 14.88 -2.08
C ARG A 19 5.36 14.58 -3.55
N PHE A 20 6.26 13.87 -4.18
CA PHE A 20 6.12 13.44 -5.58
C PHE A 20 4.91 12.52 -5.74
N LEU A 21 4.76 11.49 -4.89
CA LEU A 21 3.61 10.59 -4.93
C LEU A 21 2.30 11.32 -4.63
N ALA A 22 2.29 12.25 -3.67
CA ALA A 22 1.12 13.08 -3.40
C ALA A 22 0.71 13.93 -4.62
N ALA A 23 1.69 14.55 -5.30
CA ALA A 23 1.46 15.31 -6.53
C ALA A 23 0.97 14.41 -7.67
N ALA A 24 1.57 13.23 -7.84
CA ALA A 24 1.13 12.25 -8.84
C ALA A 24 -0.31 11.80 -8.60
N ALA A 25 -0.68 11.47 -7.36
CA ALA A 25 -2.06 11.13 -7.00
C ALA A 25 -3.03 12.28 -7.34
N TRP A 26 -2.64 13.52 -7.01
CA TRP A 26 -3.45 14.71 -7.29
C TRP A 26 -3.62 14.96 -8.79
N ILE A 27 -2.56 14.82 -9.59
CA ILE A 27 -2.58 14.95 -11.06
C ILE A 27 -3.48 13.88 -11.68
N CYS A 28 -3.45 12.64 -11.15
CA CYS A 28 -4.36 11.56 -11.56
C CYS A 28 -5.81 11.74 -11.07
N GLY A 29 -6.13 12.89 -10.49
CA GLY A 29 -7.48 13.24 -10.05
C GLY A 29 -7.83 12.79 -8.64
N ALA A 30 -6.97 12.08 -7.90
CA ALA A 30 -7.26 11.66 -6.54
C ALA A 30 -7.33 12.84 -5.56
N ARG A 31 -8.36 12.86 -4.71
CA ARG A 31 -8.54 13.83 -3.63
C ARG A 31 -8.50 13.07 -2.32
N VAL A 32 -7.31 13.01 -1.73
CA VAL A 32 -7.01 12.14 -0.61
C VAL A 32 -7.37 12.79 0.72
N ARG A 33 -8.14 12.07 1.52
CA ARG A 33 -8.41 12.35 2.93
C ARG A 33 -7.86 11.22 3.78
N VAL A 34 -7.14 11.54 4.84
CA VAL A 34 -6.63 10.56 5.80
C VAL A 34 -7.43 10.64 7.08
N THR A 35 -7.84 9.50 7.61
CA THR A 35 -8.53 9.38 8.90
C THR A 35 -7.82 8.33 9.77
N GLY A 36 -8.05 8.40 11.08
CA GLY A 36 -7.43 7.51 12.06
C GLY A 36 -6.22 8.15 12.76
N LYS A 37 -5.52 7.34 13.54
CA LYS A 37 -4.38 7.79 14.35
C LYS A 37 -3.10 7.92 13.53
N ARG A 38 -2.22 8.83 13.93
CA ARG A 38 -0.89 8.98 13.34
C ARG A 38 -0.11 7.67 13.38
N LEU A 39 0.62 7.39 12.31
CA LEU A 39 1.50 6.22 12.23
C LEU A 39 2.70 6.38 13.15
N ARG A 40 3.10 5.29 13.76
CA ARG A 40 4.35 5.18 14.53
C ARG A 40 5.49 4.65 13.64
N PRO A 41 6.74 4.86 14.01
CA PRO A 41 7.86 4.12 13.43
C PRO A 41 7.64 2.60 13.52
N HIS A 42 8.27 1.84 12.64
CA HIS A 42 8.21 0.36 12.63
C HIS A 42 6.79 -0.21 12.44
N THR A 43 5.96 0.47 11.64
CA THR A 43 4.60 0.02 11.36
C THR A 43 4.54 -0.73 10.05
N LEU A 44 3.96 -1.95 10.07
CA LEU A 44 3.50 -2.64 8.87
C LEU A 44 2.06 -2.23 8.58
N LEU A 45 1.85 -1.55 7.46
CA LEU A 45 0.53 -1.22 6.93
C LEU A 45 0.04 -2.40 6.08
N VAL A 46 -1.10 -2.95 6.44
CA VAL A 46 -1.76 -4.03 5.68
C VAL A 46 -2.95 -3.42 4.97
N CYS A 47 -2.93 -3.40 3.63
CA CYS A 47 -3.87 -2.64 2.83
C CYS A 47 -4.63 -3.51 1.82
N ASN A 48 -5.89 -3.16 1.50
CA ASN A 48 -6.56 -3.66 0.30
C ASN A 48 -5.91 -3.07 -0.97
N HIS A 49 -6.05 -3.76 -2.11
CA HIS A 49 -5.40 -3.39 -3.35
C HIS A 49 -6.38 -3.37 -4.53
N THR A 50 -6.83 -2.21 -4.91
CA THR A 50 -7.83 -2.01 -5.96
C THR A 50 -7.19 -1.60 -7.28
N SER A 51 -6.17 -0.73 -7.23
CA SER A 51 -5.64 -0.06 -8.41
C SER A 51 -4.16 0.25 -8.24
N TRP A 52 -3.45 0.49 -9.35
CA TRP A 52 -2.10 1.08 -9.30
C TRP A 52 -2.11 2.46 -8.60
N LEU A 53 -3.26 3.15 -8.59
CA LEU A 53 -3.43 4.44 -7.93
C LEU A 53 -3.26 4.35 -6.41
N ASP A 54 -3.40 3.16 -5.81
CA ASP A 54 -3.17 2.93 -4.37
C ASP A 54 -1.75 3.32 -3.96
N ILE A 55 -0.77 3.11 -4.85
CA ILE A 55 0.64 3.42 -4.58
C ILE A 55 0.86 4.92 -4.35
N PRO A 56 0.56 5.82 -5.33
CA PRO A 56 0.76 7.24 -5.12
C PRO A 56 -0.18 7.83 -4.06
N VAL A 57 -1.38 7.28 -3.89
CA VAL A 57 -2.34 7.70 -2.87
C VAL A 57 -1.81 7.40 -1.47
N LEU A 58 -1.41 6.15 -1.20
CA LEU A 58 -0.95 5.72 0.11
C LEU A 58 0.45 6.28 0.43
N GLY A 59 1.38 6.18 -0.53
CA GLY A 59 2.75 6.69 -0.34
C GLY A 59 2.78 8.19 -0.14
N GLY A 60 2.00 8.95 -0.94
CA GLY A 60 1.87 10.39 -0.79
C GLY A 60 1.25 10.81 0.55
N ALA A 61 0.31 10.03 1.06
CA ALA A 61 -0.35 10.32 2.34
C ALA A 61 0.53 9.96 3.55
N THR A 62 1.22 8.83 3.49
CA THR A 62 1.88 8.24 4.67
C THR A 62 3.40 8.30 4.64
N GLY A 63 4.02 8.41 3.46
CA GLY A 63 5.47 8.29 3.29
C GLY A 63 5.98 6.87 3.51
N CYS A 64 5.12 5.86 3.37
CA CYS A 64 5.51 4.46 3.53
C CYS A 64 6.34 3.96 2.34
N ALA A 65 7.24 3.01 2.61
CA ALA A 65 7.82 2.14 1.59
C ALA A 65 6.82 1.03 1.22
N PHE A 66 7.06 0.34 0.12
CA PHE A 66 6.17 -0.72 -0.36
C PHE A 66 6.89 -2.06 -0.44
N VAL A 67 6.14 -3.14 -0.23
CA VAL A 67 6.58 -4.49 -0.60
C VAL A 67 6.05 -4.79 -2.00
N SER A 68 6.93 -4.93 -2.97
CA SER A 68 6.59 -5.15 -4.37
C SER A 68 7.19 -6.44 -4.92
N LYS A 69 6.67 -6.92 -6.07
CA LYS A 69 7.31 -7.99 -6.83
C LYS A 69 8.61 -7.46 -7.45
N ALA A 70 9.64 -8.32 -7.57
CA ALA A 70 10.90 -7.98 -8.23
C ALA A 70 10.73 -7.63 -9.72
N GLU A 71 9.63 -8.07 -10.34
CA GLU A 71 9.33 -7.89 -11.77
C GLU A 71 8.33 -6.74 -11.96
N LEU A 72 8.78 -5.50 -11.77
CA LEU A 72 8.02 -4.32 -12.21
C LEU A 72 8.35 -4.09 -13.69
N GLY A 73 7.35 -4.19 -14.55
CA GLY A 73 7.52 -4.28 -16.00
C GLY A 73 8.17 -3.10 -16.74
N HIS A 74 8.42 -1.95 -16.08
CA HIS A 74 9.03 -0.79 -16.74
C HIS A 74 10.15 -0.17 -15.89
N PRO A 75 11.35 0.11 -16.48
CA PRO A 75 12.51 0.64 -15.75
C PRO A 75 12.23 1.94 -14.98
N LEU A 76 11.40 2.83 -15.52
CA LEU A 76 11.03 4.09 -14.87
C LEU A 76 10.21 3.84 -13.60
N VAL A 77 9.32 2.84 -13.62
CA VAL A 77 8.51 2.47 -12.44
C VAL A 77 9.40 1.88 -11.36
N HIS A 78 10.35 1.02 -11.73
CA HIS A 78 11.40 0.51 -10.83
C HIS A 78 12.18 1.64 -10.17
N TRP A 79 12.71 2.54 -11.00
CA TRP A 79 13.50 3.65 -10.50
C TRP A 79 12.70 4.57 -9.57
N MET A 80 11.43 4.81 -9.85
CA MET A 80 10.54 5.59 -8.96
C MET A 80 10.30 4.86 -7.63
N ALA A 81 10.05 3.56 -7.69
CA ALA A 81 9.84 2.72 -6.51
C ALA A 81 11.09 2.65 -5.62
N ASP A 82 12.28 2.65 -6.22
CA ASP A 82 13.56 2.66 -5.48
C ASP A 82 13.75 3.94 -4.65
N GLN A 83 13.20 5.08 -5.10
CA GLN A 83 13.29 6.34 -4.35
C GLN A 83 12.49 6.31 -3.04
N ASP A 84 11.43 5.50 -2.97
CA ASP A 84 10.59 5.33 -1.77
C ASP A 84 11.10 4.22 -0.85
N GLY A 85 12.23 3.58 -1.17
CA GLY A 85 12.80 2.47 -0.40
C GLY A 85 11.99 1.18 -0.54
N THR A 86 11.35 0.96 -1.69
CA THR A 86 10.56 -0.24 -1.99
C THR A 86 11.39 -1.52 -1.78
N LEU A 87 10.82 -2.47 -1.08
CA LEU A 87 11.37 -3.80 -0.87
C LEU A 87 10.87 -4.76 -1.95
N TYR A 88 11.78 -5.28 -2.78
CA TYR A 88 11.44 -6.23 -3.82
C TYR A 88 11.54 -7.66 -3.31
N ILE A 89 10.47 -8.44 -3.48
CA ILE A 89 10.41 -9.86 -3.11
C ILE A 89 10.12 -10.74 -4.33
N ARG A 90 10.84 -11.90 -4.43
CA ARG A 90 10.57 -12.92 -5.45
C ARG A 90 9.56 -13.92 -4.93
N ARG A 91 8.30 -13.84 -5.38
CA ARG A 91 7.18 -14.66 -4.87
C ARG A 91 7.18 -16.12 -5.35
N ASN A 92 7.95 -16.47 -6.36
CA ASN A 92 7.93 -17.79 -6.99
C ASN A 92 8.91 -18.80 -6.38
N ASP A 93 9.72 -18.37 -5.41
CA ASP A 93 10.65 -19.27 -4.75
C ASP A 93 10.07 -19.75 -3.41
N ARG A 94 9.52 -20.99 -3.41
CA ARG A 94 9.03 -21.63 -2.19
C ARG A 94 10.15 -21.84 -1.15
N ARG A 95 11.41 -21.93 -1.58
CA ARG A 95 12.59 -22.00 -0.69
C ARG A 95 13.01 -20.60 -0.21
N GLY A 96 12.55 -19.54 -0.88
CA GLY A 96 12.83 -18.16 -0.53
C GLY A 96 11.81 -17.50 0.42
N SER A 97 10.76 -18.22 0.88
CA SER A 97 9.74 -17.62 1.77
C SER A 97 10.35 -17.12 3.09
N ALA A 98 11.27 -17.89 3.67
CA ALA A 98 11.99 -17.47 4.88
C ALA A 98 12.87 -16.23 4.64
N GLY A 99 13.56 -16.15 3.49
CA GLY A 99 14.35 -14.99 3.10
C GLY A 99 13.49 -13.74 2.86
N GLN A 100 12.28 -13.91 2.32
CA GLN A 100 11.32 -12.82 2.15
C GLN A 100 10.82 -12.30 3.49
N ALA A 101 10.46 -13.22 4.40
CA ALA A 101 10.03 -12.87 5.74
C ALA A 101 11.15 -12.12 6.49
N GLN A 102 12.40 -12.59 6.38
CA GLN A 102 13.55 -11.93 6.97
C GLN A 102 13.78 -10.54 6.38
N ALA A 103 13.70 -10.36 5.06
CA ALA A 103 13.86 -9.06 4.41
C ALA A 103 12.78 -8.05 4.85
N ILE A 104 11.52 -8.49 5.00
CA ILE A 104 10.44 -7.66 5.55
C ILE A 104 10.73 -7.31 7.02
N ALA A 105 11.16 -8.28 7.83
CA ALA A 105 11.49 -8.05 9.24
C ALA A 105 12.68 -7.08 9.40
N GLU A 106 13.69 -7.17 8.54
CA GLU A 106 14.81 -6.22 8.51
C GLU A 106 14.35 -4.81 8.10
N LYS A 107 13.51 -4.70 7.08
CA LYS A 107 12.95 -3.40 6.65
C LYS A 107 12.10 -2.74 7.74
N LEU A 108 11.38 -3.52 8.53
CA LEU A 108 10.59 -3.02 9.66
C LEU A 108 11.44 -2.52 10.85
N ARG A 109 12.77 -2.75 10.85
CA ARG A 109 13.69 -2.12 11.81
C ARG A 109 13.96 -0.66 11.47
N GLU A 110 13.73 -0.25 10.23
CA GLU A 110 13.78 1.16 9.84
C GLU A 110 12.56 1.91 10.37
N PRO A 111 12.67 3.21 10.67
CA PRO A 111 11.55 3.98 11.19
C PRO A 111 10.44 4.24 10.16
N GLN A 112 10.72 4.09 8.85
CA GLN A 112 9.78 4.28 7.78
C GLN A 112 8.70 3.18 7.81
N PRO A 113 7.40 3.53 7.78
CA PRO A 113 6.34 2.53 7.66
C PRO A 113 6.48 1.72 6.37
N LEU A 114 6.12 0.45 6.40
CA LEU A 114 6.16 -0.46 5.26
C LEU A 114 4.74 -0.89 4.89
N ALA A 115 4.33 -0.71 3.65
CA ALA A 115 3.02 -1.11 3.15
C ALA A 115 3.08 -2.47 2.44
N LEU A 116 2.12 -3.33 2.78
CA LEU A 116 1.93 -4.65 2.22
C LEU A 116 0.51 -4.76 1.66
N PHE A 117 0.38 -5.21 0.41
CA PHE A 117 -0.86 -5.59 -0.22
C PHE A 117 -0.98 -7.12 -0.26
N PRO A 118 -1.63 -7.74 0.74
CA PRO A 118 -1.58 -9.20 0.88
C PRO A 118 -2.47 -9.95 -0.12
N GLU A 119 -3.31 -9.27 -0.88
CA GLU A 119 -4.01 -9.82 -2.05
C GLU A 119 -3.02 -10.29 -3.12
N GLY A 120 -1.89 -9.61 -3.22
CA GLY A 120 -0.80 -9.99 -4.12
C GLY A 120 -1.02 -9.58 -5.57
N THR A 121 -2.15 -9.03 -5.89
CA THR A 121 -2.54 -8.40 -7.16
C THR A 121 -3.63 -7.38 -6.89
N THR A 122 -3.90 -6.51 -7.84
CA THR A 122 -5.05 -5.62 -7.81
C THR A 122 -6.34 -6.39 -8.06
N GLY A 123 -7.44 -5.91 -7.48
CA GLY A 123 -8.76 -6.53 -7.57
C GLY A 123 -9.73 -5.74 -8.44
N PRO A 124 -10.95 -6.26 -8.64
CA PRO A 124 -11.99 -5.63 -9.48
C PRO A 124 -12.59 -4.35 -8.87
N GLY A 125 -12.30 -4.06 -7.61
CA GLY A 125 -12.87 -2.91 -6.90
C GLY A 125 -14.31 -3.11 -6.40
N THR A 126 -14.95 -4.22 -6.73
CA THR A 126 -16.28 -4.62 -6.23
C THR A 126 -16.17 -5.42 -4.94
N GLU A 127 -15.08 -6.15 -4.79
CA GLU A 127 -14.77 -6.99 -3.65
C GLU A 127 -13.27 -7.00 -3.36
N MET A 128 -12.92 -7.37 -2.15
CA MET A 128 -11.53 -7.55 -1.72
C MET A 128 -11.11 -8.99 -1.91
N LEU A 129 -9.98 -9.23 -2.58
CA LEU A 129 -9.45 -10.57 -2.82
C LEU A 129 -8.95 -11.22 -1.52
N PRO A 130 -8.81 -12.55 -1.49
CA PRO A 130 -8.28 -13.26 -0.34
C PRO A 130 -6.85 -12.83 0.02
N PHE A 131 -6.57 -12.65 1.32
CA PHE A 131 -5.23 -12.34 1.81
C PHE A 131 -4.34 -13.57 1.86
N ARG A 132 -3.15 -13.48 1.31
CA ARG A 132 -2.12 -14.53 1.32
C ARG A 132 -1.41 -14.52 2.67
N SER A 133 -1.72 -15.47 3.54
CA SER A 133 -1.16 -15.54 4.89
C SER A 133 0.36 -15.73 4.94
N THR A 134 0.97 -16.25 3.87
CA THR A 134 2.44 -16.37 3.77
C THR A 134 3.16 -15.03 3.82
N LEU A 135 2.52 -13.94 3.42
CA LEU A 135 3.08 -12.60 3.49
C LEU A 135 3.14 -12.02 4.91
N PHE A 136 2.48 -12.67 5.86
CA PHE A 136 2.50 -12.28 7.28
C PHE A 136 3.56 -13.05 8.10
N GLU A 137 4.34 -13.93 7.48
CA GLU A 137 5.34 -14.75 8.16
C GLU A 137 6.40 -13.89 8.88
N ALA A 138 6.73 -12.73 8.31
CA ALA A 138 7.67 -11.77 8.91
C ALA A 138 7.18 -11.14 10.23
N VAL A 139 5.87 -11.16 10.48
CA VAL A 139 5.21 -10.51 11.62
C VAL A 139 4.32 -11.47 12.43
N ALA A 140 4.52 -12.75 12.25
CA ALA A 140 3.85 -13.80 13.03
C ALA A 140 4.88 -14.89 13.43
N PRO A 141 5.40 -14.82 14.69
CA PRO A 141 5.01 -13.93 15.79
C PRO A 141 5.36 -12.46 15.55
N THR A 142 4.50 -11.57 16.04
CA THR A 142 4.72 -10.13 15.89
C THR A 142 5.96 -9.68 16.66
N PRO A 143 7.00 -9.12 15.98
CA PRO A 143 8.21 -8.69 16.66
C PRO A 143 7.94 -7.55 17.66
N PRO A 144 8.73 -7.45 18.75
CA PRO A 144 8.65 -6.32 19.66
C PRO A 144 8.80 -4.99 18.91
N ARG A 145 8.02 -3.97 19.30
CA ARG A 145 7.98 -2.62 18.71
C ARG A 145 7.38 -2.53 17.30
N VAL A 146 7.02 -3.63 16.65
CA VAL A 146 6.32 -3.61 15.36
C VAL A 146 4.82 -3.51 15.60
N GLU A 147 4.18 -2.53 14.98
CA GLU A 147 2.72 -2.46 14.90
C GLU A 147 2.25 -3.02 13.55
N VAL A 148 1.31 -3.95 13.56
CA VAL A 148 0.59 -4.39 12.36
C VAL A 148 -0.72 -3.62 12.30
N ARG A 149 -0.86 -2.75 11.31
CA ARG A 149 -1.96 -1.81 11.23
C ARG A 149 -2.75 -1.96 9.93
N PRO A 150 -4.00 -2.42 9.99
CA PRO A 150 -4.86 -2.47 8.83
C PRO A 150 -5.17 -1.06 8.31
N VAL A 151 -5.20 -0.89 7.00
CA VAL A 151 -5.53 0.36 6.33
C VAL A 151 -6.53 0.09 5.22
N ALA A 152 -7.67 0.74 5.25
CA ALA A 152 -8.64 0.69 4.17
C ALA A 152 -8.41 1.87 3.22
N ILE A 153 -8.15 1.56 1.95
CA ILE A 153 -8.12 2.52 0.85
C ILE A 153 -9.50 2.49 0.19
N ASP A 154 -10.26 3.53 0.43
CA ASP A 154 -11.67 3.61 0.08
C ASP A 154 -11.91 4.65 -1.01
N TYR A 155 -12.27 4.19 -2.19
CA TYR A 155 -12.65 5.00 -3.35
C TYR A 155 -14.18 5.21 -3.45
N GLY A 156 -14.94 4.70 -2.49
CA GLY A 156 -16.40 4.77 -2.48
C GLY A 156 -17.02 4.15 -3.73
N SER A 157 -17.96 4.85 -4.33
CA SER A 157 -18.65 4.38 -5.56
C SER A 157 -17.75 4.32 -6.80
N ALA A 158 -16.55 4.89 -6.75
CA ALA A 158 -15.60 4.84 -7.86
C ALA A 158 -14.74 3.55 -7.86
N SER A 159 -14.75 2.75 -6.79
CA SER A 159 -13.94 1.54 -6.68
C SER A 159 -14.05 0.59 -7.89
N PRO A 160 -15.25 0.24 -8.41
CA PRO A 160 -15.36 -0.67 -9.56
C PRO A 160 -14.77 -0.08 -10.84
N GLU A 161 -14.85 1.25 -11.00
CA GLU A 161 -14.29 1.96 -12.15
C GLU A 161 -12.76 2.08 -12.09
N LEU A 162 -12.18 2.03 -10.90
CA LEU A 162 -10.74 2.11 -10.68
C LEU A 162 -10.08 0.74 -10.61
N GLY A 163 -10.84 -0.30 -10.36
CA GLY A 163 -10.35 -1.67 -10.27
C GLY A 163 -9.51 -2.06 -11.48
N TRP A 164 -8.42 -2.77 -11.23
CA TRP A 164 -7.57 -3.30 -12.27
C TRP A 164 -7.59 -4.82 -12.21
N HIS A 165 -8.41 -5.42 -13.08
CA HIS A 165 -8.63 -6.84 -13.17
C HIS A 165 -8.89 -7.19 -14.66
N ASP A 166 -8.30 -8.25 -15.15
CA ASP A 166 -8.52 -8.83 -16.49
C ASP A 166 -8.32 -7.89 -17.69
N GLU A 167 -7.57 -6.79 -17.52
CA GLU A 167 -7.26 -5.87 -18.61
C GLU A 167 -5.75 -5.54 -18.66
N PRO A 168 -5.18 -5.19 -19.85
CA PRO A 168 -3.82 -4.71 -19.96
C PRO A 168 -3.58 -3.44 -19.14
N GLY A 169 -2.43 -3.37 -18.44
CA GLY A 169 -2.13 -2.22 -17.57
C GLY A 169 -2.19 -0.86 -18.26
N LYS A 170 -1.78 -0.78 -19.55
CA LYS A 170 -1.87 0.45 -20.34
C LYS A 170 -3.32 0.92 -20.50
N GLU A 171 -4.23 0.02 -20.75
CA GLU A 171 -5.66 0.33 -20.93
C GLU A 171 -6.27 0.82 -19.62
N ASN A 172 -5.96 0.14 -18.50
CA ASN A 172 -6.39 0.59 -17.18
C ASN A 172 -5.86 2.00 -16.85
N VAL A 173 -4.58 2.27 -17.10
CA VAL A 173 -3.99 3.60 -16.88
C VAL A 173 -4.68 4.66 -17.75
N LEU A 174 -4.88 4.40 -19.04
CA LEU A 174 -5.55 5.35 -19.93
C LEU A 174 -7.01 5.58 -19.54
N ARG A 175 -7.72 4.55 -19.11
CA ARG A 175 -9.10 4.64 -18.61
C ARG A 175 -9.18 5.51 -17.35
N ILE A 176 -8.25 5.34 -16.42
CA ILE A 176 -8.22 6.12 -15.18
C ILE A 176 -7.84 7.58 -15.46
N LEU A 177 -6.82 7.82 -16.28
CA LEU A 177 -6.37 9.18 -16.63
C LEU A 177 -7.36 9.93 -17.54
N GLY A 178 -8.10 9.21 -18.39
CA GLY A 178 -9.13 9.78 -19.27
C GLY A 178 -10.42 10.19 -18.54
N ARG A 179 -10.53 9.97 -17.24
CA ARG A 179 -11.70 10.40 -16.45
C ARG A 179 -11.74 11.91 -16.36
N GLY A 180 -12.80 12.52 -16.81
CA GLY A 180 -13.01 13.97 -16.71
C GLY A 180 -13.36 14.48 -15.30
N ARG A 181 -13.28 13.62 -14.26
CA ARG A 181 -13.72 13.94 -12.89
C ARG A 181 -12.71 13.49 -11.83
N THR A 182 -12.71 14.17 -10.70
CA THR A 182 -11.89 13.81 -9.55
C THR A 182 -12.43 12.58 -8.82
N VAL A 183 -11.54 11.89 -8.09
CA VAL A 183 -11.84 10.71 -7.28
C VAL A 183 -11.60 11.06 -5.82
N PRO A 184 -12.65 11.15 -5.00
CA PRO A 184 -12.47 11.23 -3.56
C PRO A 184 -11.91 9.89 -3.06
N VAL A 185 -10.86 9.97 -2.24
CA VAL A 185 -10.20 8.79 -1.66
C VAL A 185 -10.08 8.99 -0.16
N THR A 186 -10.56 8.04 0.61
CA THR A 186 -10.37 8.04 2.07
C THR A 186 -9.42 6.93 2.47
N ILE A 187 -8.26 7.30 3.01
CA ILE A 187 -7.32 6.37 3.66
C ILE A 187 -7.72 6.29 5.13
N ARG A 188 -8.20 5.14 5.56
CA ARG A 188 -8.59 4.87 6.95
C ARG A 188 -7.50 4.07 7.63
N ILE A 189 -6.73 4.72 8.49
CA ILE A 189 -5.72 4.06 9.32
C ILE A 189 -6.43 3.52 10.55
N LEU A 190 -6.65 2.20 10.57
CA LEU A 190 -7.39 1.52 11.63
C LEU A 190 -6.51 1.29 12.87
N ASP A 191 -7.13 0.92 13.99
CA ASP A 191 -6.37 0.58 15.20
C ASP A 191 -5.49 -0.65 14.96
N PRO A 192 -4.29 -0.70 15.55
CA PRO A 192 -3.37 -1.81 15.37
C PRO A 192 -4.01 -3.14 15.79
N LEU A 193 -3.52 -4.21 15.20
CA LEU A 193 -3.88 -5.56 15.62
C LEU A 193 -3.10 -5.93 16.87
N GLU A 194 -3.73 -6.72 17.73
CA GLU A 194 -3.02 -7.34 18.84
C GLU A 194 -1.92 -8.28 18.31
N PRO A 195 -0.79 -8.39 19.00
CA PRO A 195 0.26 -9.32 18.63
C PRO A 195 -0.25 -10.76 18.52
N MET A 196 0.04 -11.43 17.42
CA MET A 196 -0.38 -12.80 17.14
C MET A 196 0.80 -13.65 16.68
N SER A 197 0.79 -14.94 17.03
CA SER A 197 1.77 -15.91 16.56
C SER A 197 1.32 -16.67 15.31
N ASP A 198 0.00 -16.75 15.08
CA ASP A 198 -0.57 -17.42 13.89
C ASP A 198 -0.77 -16.44 12.75
N ARG A 199 -0.01 -16.64 11.67
CA ARG A 199 -0.09 -15.83 10.45
C ARG A 199 -1.45 -15.87 9.74
N LYS A 200 -2.20 -17.00 9.85
CA LYS A 200 -3.52 -17.12 9.23
C LYS A 200 -4.55 -16.31 10.03
N ALA A 201 -4.48 -16.39 11.35
CA ALA A 201 -5.32 -15.58 12.24
C ALA A 201 -5.05 -14.10 12.04
N LEU A 202 -3.77 -13.69 11.94
CA LEU A 202 -3.37 -12.31 11.71
C LEU A 202 -3.86 -11.77 10.35
N ALA A 203 -3.71 -12.57 9.27
CA ALA A 203 -4.20 -12.22 7.94
C ALA A 203 -5.73 -12.07 7.92
N LYS A 204 -6.44 -12.98 8.58
CA LYS A 204 -7.90 -12.91 8.71
C LYS A 204 -8.33 -11.68 9.49
N ALA A 205 -7.74 -11.40 10.64
CA ALA A 205 -8.07 -10.24 11.46
C ALA A 205 -7.83 -8.91 10.72
N ALA A 206 -6.74 -8.82 9.95
CA ALA A 206 -6.46 -7.66 9.11
C ALA A 206 -7.55 -7.48 8.04
N ARG A 207 -7.88 -8.55 7.32
CA ARG A 207 -8.91 -8.56 6.27
C ARG A 207 -10.27 -8.15 6.82
N ASP A 208 -10.71 -8.78 7.91
CA ASP A 208 -12.03 -8.53 8.51
C ASP A 208 -12.18 -7.05 8.94
N LYS A 209 -11.14 -6.46 9.54
CA LYS A 209 -11.15 -5.04 9.93
C LYS A 209 -11.23 -4.11 8.71
N ILE A 210 -10.51 -4.40 7.63
CA ILE A 210 -10.55 -3.58 6.42
C ILE A 210 -11.93 -3.69 5.76
N GLU A 211 -12.48 -4.91 5.64
CA GLU A 211 -13.79 -5.17 5.05
C GLU A 211 -14.90 -4.44 5.82
N ALA A 212 -14.87 -4.50 7.16
CA ALA A 212 -15.79 -3.76 8.02
C ALA A 212 -15.68 -2.25 7.82
N ALA A 213 -14.45 -1.72 7.69
CA ALA A 213 -14.23 -0.30 7.45
C ALA A 213 -14.74 0.15 6.07
N LEU A 214 -14.55 -0.65 5.03
CA LEU A 214 -15.07 -0.37 3.68
C LEU A 214 -16.61 -0.43 3.63
N SER A 215 -17.21 -1.40 4.33
CA SER A 215 -18.67 -1.57 4.39
C SER A 215 -19.38 -0.46 5.17
N SER A 216 -18.71 0.15 6.14
CA SER A 216 -19.24 1.26 6.95
C SER A 216 -19.18 2.63 6.26
N SER A 217 -18.63 2.69 5.05
CA SER A 217 -18.56 3.94 4.28
C SER A 217 -19.95 4.40 3.88
N PRO A 218 -20.32 5.67 4.16
CA PRO A 218 -21.49 6.24 3.53
C PRO A 218 -21.27 6.21 2.01
N ARG A 219 -22.17 5.52 1.29
CA ARG A 219 -22.15 5.57 -0.18
C ARG A 219 -22.37 7.04 -0.56
N HIS A 220 -21.33 7.72 -1.01
CA HIS A 220 -21.49 9.07 -1.53
C HIS A 220 -22.55 9.04 -2.63
N PRO A 221 -23.56 9.91 -2.58
CA PRO A 221 -24.53 10.00 -3.66
C PRO A 221 -23.76 10.30 -4.96
N ARG A 222 -24.19 9.66 -6.04
CA ARG A 222 -23.68 9.96 -7.39
C ARG A 222 -24.01 11.43 -7.68
N VAL A 223 -22.97 12.24 -7.82
CA VAL A 223 -23.09 13.60 -8.37
C VAL A 223 -22.85 13.50 -9.86
#